data_da2baa7cabc6edbfde5fb3514e9bc794
#
_entry.id   da2baa7cabc6edbfde5fb3514e9bc794
#
_cell.length_a   1.000
_cell.length_b   1.000
_cell.length_c   1.000
_cell.angle_alpha   90.00
_cell.angle_beta   90.00
_cell.angle_gamma   90.00
#
_symmetry.space_group_name_H-M   'P 1'
#
loop_
_entity.id
_entity.type
_entity.pdbx_description
1 polymer ?
#
loop_
_entity_poly.entity_id
_entity_poly.type
_entity_poly.pdbx_seq_one_letter_code
_entity_poly.pdbx_strand_id
1 'polypeptide(L)'
;LIICSHSVGTILAITVIARLIKLCLKEKINTKALKILTLGECVPLMSYHKKSDEFRQDLNFLAQQENLFWLDFTSKIDGACFYKFNFLGQFKCQAYFLSTKFYKLYNKQNYAKIRKDKYKTHFLYLMASEISGEYDFFNFTIASNFLENKIIR
;
A
#
# COMPACT_ATOMS: atom_id res chain seq x y z
N LEU A 1 -10.02 -11.16 3.01
CA LEU A 1 -10.10 -9.82 3.58
C LEU A 1 -8.94 -8.97 3.06
N ILE A 2 -9.25 -7.76 2.56
CA ILE A 2 -8.26 -6.77 2.14
C ILE A 2 -8.33 -5.60 3.12
N ILE A 3 -7.20 -5.21 3.67
CA ILE A 3 -7.07 -3.96 4.44
C ILE A 3 -6.39 -2.95 3.53
N CYS A 4 -7.16 -1.94 3.13
CA CYS A 4 -6.67 -0.84 2.29
C CYS A 4 -6.42 0.40 3.16
N SER A 5 -5.28 1.06 2.95
CA SER A 5 -4.92 2.28 3.65
C SER A 5 -4.22 3.27 2.72
N HIS A 6 -4.42 4.57 2.96
CA HIS A 6 -3.88 5.65 2.14
C HIS A 6 -3.17 6.69 3.01
N SER A 7 -2.05 7.23 2.51
CA SER A 7 -1.33 8.34 3.13
C SER A 7 -0.92 8.03 4.58
N VAL A 8 -1.17 8.94 5.52
CA VAL A 8 -0.91 8.77 6.96
C VAL A 8 -1.67 7.56 7.53
N GLY A 9 -2.80 7.17 6.94
CA GLY A 9 -3.52 5.96 7.30
C GLY A 9 -2.67 4.68 7.17
N THR A 10 -1.63 4.68 6.34
CA THR A 10 -0.70 3.55 6.22
C THR A 10 0.10 3.33 7.49
N ILE A 11 0.43 4.39 8.22
CA ILE A 11 1.11 4.30 9.53
C ILE A 11 0.20 3.61 10.55
N LEU A 12 -1.07 4.04 10.63
CA LEU A 12 -2.04 3.43 11.56
C LEU A 12 -2.30 1.96 11.19
N ALA A 13 -2.38 1.65 9.90
CA ALA A 13 -2.61 0.30 9.40
C ALA A 13 -1.54 -0.69 9.90
N ILE A 14 -0.26 -0.32 9.94
CA ILE A 14 0.82 -1.18 10.44
C ILE A 14 0.50 -1.71 11.83
N THR A 15 0.24 -0.81 12.78
CA THR A 15 -0.03 -1.19 14.18
C THR A 15 -1.33 -1.99 14.31
N VAL A 16 -2.39 -1.57 13.61
CA VAL A 16 -3.69 -2.26 13.65
C VAL A 16 -3.57 -3.69 13.09
N ILE A 17 -2.91 -3.87 11.93
CA ILE A 17 -2.76 -5.18 11.30
C ILE A 17 -1.86 -6.09 12.13
N ALA A 18 -0.77 -5.56 12.69
CA ALA A 18 0.11 -6.33 13.56
C ALA A 18 -0.65 -6.87 14.79
N ARG A 19 -1.44 -6.01 15.44
CA ARG A 19 -2.29 -6.42 16.57
C ARG A 19 -3.36 -7.44 16.16
N LEU A 20 -4.00 -7.24 15.01
CA LEU A 20 -4.98 -8.17 14.46
C LEU A 20 -4.37 -9.56 14.24
N ILE A 21 -3.22 -9.64 13.56
CA ILE A 21 -2.55 -10.93 13.30
C ILE A 21 -2.12 -11.59 14.61
N LYS A 22 -1.53 -10.83 15.56
CA LYS A 22 -1.17 -11.35 16.88
C LYS A 22 -2.38 -11.97 17.62
N LEU A 23 -3.53 -11.28 17.56
CA LEU A 23 -4.78 -11.78 18.13
C LEU A 23 -5.27 -13.05 17.42
N CYS A 24 -5.30 -13.03 16.08
CA CYS A 24 -5.68 -14.19 15.28
C CYS A 24 -4.80 -15.42 15.58
N LEU A 25 -3.49 -15.23 15.74
CA LEU A 25 -2.56 -16.31 16.10
C LEU A 25 -2.87 -16.88 17.49
N LYS A 26 -3.18 -16.02 18.47
CA LYS A 26 -3.57 -16.43 19.82
C LYS A 26 -4.85 -17.27 19.80
N GLU A 27 -5.85 -16.86 19.02
CA GLU A 27 -7.14 -17.52 18.90
C GLU A 27 -7.13 -18.65 17.84
N LYS A 28 -5.97 -19.00 17.27
CA LYS A 28 -5.79 -20.01 16.21
C LYS A 28 -6.65 -19.76 14.95
N ILE A 29 -6.92 -18.50 14.65
CA ILE A 29 -7.66 -18.08 13.46
C ILE A 29 -6.69 -17.99 12.27
N ASN A 30 -7.10 -18.56 11.13
CA ASN A 30 -6.30 -18.54 9.92
C ASN A 30 -6.27 -17.15 9.27
N THR A 31 -5.08 -16.57 9.07
CA THR A 31 -4.86 -15.28 8.46
C THR A 31 -4.42 -15.33 6.99
N LYS A 32 -4.32 -16.50 6.35
CA LYS A 32 -3.86 -16.67 4.96
C LYS A 32 -4.64 -15.84 3.93
N ALA A 33 -5.90 -15.52 4.22
CA ALA A 33 -6.76 -14.72 3.36
C ALA A 33 -6.59 -13.20 3.58
N LEU A 34 -5.72 -12.77 4.51
CA LEU A 34 -5.49 -11.36 4.78
C LEU A 34 -4.50 -10.79 3.77
N LYS A 35 -4.88 -9.69 3.13
CA LYS A 35 -4.08 -8.95 2.16
C LYS A 35 -3.99 -7.48 2.57
N ILE A 36 -2.84 -6.87 2.35
CA ILE A 36 -2.61 -5.45 2.62
C ILE A 36 -2.46 -4.70 1.30
N LEU A 37 -3.12 -3.56 1.22
CA LEU A 37 -2.99 -2.60 0.14
C LEU A 37 -2.66 -1.23 0.72
N THR A 38 -1.43 -0.76 0.51
CA THR A 38 -1.01 0.59 0.89
C THR A 38 -0.90 1.47 -0.34
N LEU A 39 -1.41 2.70 -0.24
CA LEU A 39 -1.50 3.67 -1.32
C LEU A 39 -0.88 4.99 -0.89
N GLY A 40 0.12 5.48 -1.64
CA GLY A 40 0.81 6.73 -1.29
C GLY A 40 1.35 6.70 0.13
N GLU A 41 2.07 5.66 0.49
CA GLU A 41 2.47 5.32 1.85
C GLU A 41 3.37 6.39 2.50
N CYS A 42 3.23 6.54 3.82
CA CYS A 42 3.98 7.45 4.68
C CYS A 42 4.72 6.71 5.82
N VAL A 43 4.87 5.40 5.72
CA VAL A 43 5.48 4.53 6.76
C VAL A 43 6.86 5.02 7.22
N PRO A 44 7.77 5.50 6.33
CA PRO A 44 9.08 6.00 6.72
C PRO A 44 9.04 7.18 7.70
N LEU A 45 8.01 8.03 7.66
CA LEU A 45 7.87 9.13 8.61
C LEU A 45 7.89 8.64 10.07
N MET A 46 7.25 7.50 10.32
CA MET A 46 7.18 6.91 11.65
C MET A 46 8.35 5.96 11.90
N SER A 47 8.73 5.11 10.93
CA SER A 47 9.79 4.11 11.14
C SER A 47 11.15 4.74 11.42
N TYR A 48 11.44 5.92 10.87
CA TYR A 48 12.68 6.68 11.14
C TYR A 48 12.60 7.61 12.35
N HIS A 49 11.43 7.77 12.97
CA HIS A 49 11.33 8.60 14.17
C HIS A 49 12.00 7.93 15.37
N LYS A 50 12.80 8.69 16.14
CA LYS A 50 13.65 8.16 17.22
C LYS A 50 12.87 7.39 18.31
N LYS A 51 11.63 7.80 18.60
CA LYS A 51 10.80 7.24 19.67
C LYS A 51 9.74 6.24 19.16
N SER A 52 9.98 5.56 18.05
CA SER A 52 9.01 4.66 17.41
C SER A 52 9.40 3.18 17.47
N ASP A 53 9.97 2.74 18.60
CA ASP A 53 10.43 1.36 18.75
C ASP A 53 9.29 0.36 18.61
N GLU A 54 8.15 0.61 19.23
CA GLU A 54 6.96 -0.26 19.12
C GLU A 54 6.47 -0.35 17.67
N PHE A 55 6.43 0.78 16.95
CA PHE A 55 6.05 0.78 15.55
C PHE A 55 7.02 -0.06 14.70
N ARG A 56 8.32 0.07 14.92
CA ARG A 56 9.33 -0.74 14.21
C ARG A 56 9.21 -2.22 14.54
N GLN A 57 8.87 -2.57 15.78
CA GLN A 57 8.59 -3.96 16.17
C GLN A 57 7.36 -4.51 15.43
N ASP A 58 6.27 -3.74 15.35
CA ASP A 58 5.08 -4.12 14.60
C ASP A 58 5.37 -4.27 13.10
N LEU A 59 6.11 -3.33 12.52
CA LEU A 59 6.51 -3.38 11.11
C LEU A 59 7.38 -4.62 10.82
N ASN A 60 8.38 -4.88 11.66
CA ASN A 60 9.23 -6.06 11.54
C ASN A 60 8.44 -7.36 11.73
N PHE A 61 7.50 -7.40 12.67
CA PHE A 61 6.61 -8.54 12.86
C PHE A 61 5.81 -8.84 11.58
N LEU A 62 5.23 -7.82 10.93
CA LEU A 62 4.52 -7.98 9.66
C LEU A 62 5.45 -8.45 8.55
N ALA A 63 6.65 -7.89 8.45
CA ALA A 63 7.64 -8.27 7.44
C ALA A 63 8.02 -9.75 7.50
N GLN A 64 7.94 -10.39 8.67
CA GLN A 64 8.27 -11.81 8.85
C GLN A 64 7.10 -12.78 8.66
N GLN A 65 5.88 -12.28 8.34
CA GLN A 65 4.70 -13.14 8.12
C GLN A 65 4.70 -13.71 6.69
N GLU A 66 5.20 -14.92 6.47
CA GLU A 66 5.36 -15.55 5.15
C GLU A 66 4.05 -15.64 4.33
N ASN A 67 2.91 -15.78 5.00
CA ASN A 67 1.59 -15.88 4.38
C ASN A 67 0.92 -14.52 4.12
N LEU A 68 1.59 -13.41 4.45
CA LEU A 68 1.04 -12.08 4.28
C LEU A 68 1.33 -11.57 2.87
N PHE A 69 0.27 -11.22 2.15
CA PHE A 69 0.37 -10.61 0.83
C PHE A 69 0.21 -9.10 0.93
N TRP A 70 1.18 -8.34 0.44
CA TRP A 70 1.23 -6.88 0.58
C TRP A 70 1.53 -6.20 -0.74
N LEU A 71 0.62 -5.37 -1.21
CA LEU A 71 0.83 -4.46 -2.33
C LEU A 71 1.01 -3.03 -1.82
N ASP A 72 2.10 -2.41 -2.18
CA ASP A 72 2.34 -0.99 -1.99
C ASP A 72 2.36 -0.26 -3.33
N PHE A 73 1.45 0.70 -3.51
CA PHE A 73 1.41 1.54 -4.69
C PHE A 73 1.77 2.98 -4.35
N THR A 74 2.82 3.46 -4.98
CA THR A 74 3.29 4.85 -4.86
C THR A 74 3.44 5.50 -6.22
N SER A 75 3.49 6.82 -6.26
CA SER A 75 3.61 7.58 -7.50
C SER A 75 4.72 8.64 -7.42
N LYS A 76 5.52 8.72 -8.48
CA LYS A 76 6.61 9.71 -8.59
C LYS A 76 6.12 11.17 -8.56
N ILE A 77 4.85 11.42 -8.92
CA ILE A 77 4.28 12.78 -8.90
C ILE A 77 3.69 13.17 -7.55
N ASP A 78 3.51 12.20 -6.66
CA ASP A 78 3.05 12.42 -5.30
C ASP A 78 4.24 12.78 -4.39
N GLY A 79 4.35 14.04 -4.02
CA GLY A 79 5.43 14.52 -3.16
C GLY A 79 5.26 14.18 -1.68
N ALA A 80 4.15 13.58 -1.28
CA ALA A 80 3.86 13.22 0.11
C ALA A 80 4.20 11.75 0.42
N CYS A 81 4.41 10.90 -0.59
CA CYS A 81 4.76 9.49 -0.40
C CYS A 81 6.24 9.20 -0.62
N PHE A 82 6.69 8.02 -0.19
CA PHE A 82 8.04 7.52 -0.40
C PHE A 82 8.09 6.58 -1.61
N TYR A 83 8.30 7.14 -2.79
CA TYR A 83 8.15 6.45 -4.07
C TYR A 83 8.98 5.17 -4.19
N LYS A 84 8.30 4.02 -4.27
CA LYS A 84 8.89 2.67 -4.40
C LYS A 84 9.96 2.37 -3.35
N PHE A 85 9.83 2.94 -2.19
CA PHE A 85 10.78 2.74 -1.11
C PHE A 85 10.47 1.44 -0.35
N ASN A 86 11.48 0.58 -0.19
CA ASN A 86 11.35 -0.62 0.62
C ASN A 86 11.51 -0.26 2.10
N PHE A 87 10.40 0.00 2.78
CA PHE A 87 10.36 0.31 4.21
C PHE A 87 10.37 -0.94 5.11
N LEU A 88 10.27 -2.15 4.54
CA LEU A 88 10.30 -3.41 5.29
C LEU A 88 11.73 -3.88 5.58
N GLY A 89 12.72 -3.38 4.83
CA GLY A 89 14.09 -3.87 4.92
C GLY A 89 14.21 -5.31 4.41
N GLN A 90 14.65 -6.25 5.25
CA GLN A 90 14.60 -7.68 4.98
C GLN A 90 13.24 -8.24 5.37
N PHE A 91 12.58 -8.93 4.46
CA PHE A 91 11.23 -9.45 4.68
C PHE A 91 11.04 -10.86 4.11
N LYS A 92 10.11 -11.61 4.71
CA LYS A 92 9.66 -12.94 4.26
C LYS A 92 8.26 -12.91 3.69
N CYS A 93 7.47 -11.86 3.97
CA CYS A 93 6.15 -11.68 3.40
C CYS A 93 6.21 -11.47 1.89
N GLN A 94 5.10 -11.73 1.20
CA GLN A 94 5.00 -11.49 -0.25
C GLN A 94 4.68 -10.01 -0.51
N ALA A 95 5.71 -9.14 -0.45
CA ALA A 95 5.55 -7.70 -0.61
C ALA A 95 6.04 -7.20 -1.98
N TYR A 96 5.26 -6.31 -2.59
CA TYR A 96 5.54 -5.71 -3.89
C TYR A 96 5.40 -4.19 -3.83
N PHE A 97 6.49 -3.47 -4.13
CA PHE A 97 6.55 -2.01 -4.18
C PHE A 97 6.38 -1.52 -5.61
N LEU A 98 5.20 -1.07 -5.95
CA LEU A 98 4.76 -0.83 -7.32
C LEU A 98 4.54 0.66 -7.60
N SER A 99 4.63 1.02 -8.87
CA SER A 99 4.27 2.36 -9.34
C SER A 99 2.89 2.33 -9.99
N THR A 100 2.04 3.31 -9.65
CA THR A 100 0.73 3.49 -10.28
C THR A 100 0.81 3.86 -11.75
N LYS A 101 1.94 4.43 -12.22
CA LYS A 101 2.13 4.91 -13.60
C LYS A 101 0.98 5.82 -14.08
N PHE A 102 0.50 6.74 -13.24
CA PHE A 102 -0.64 7.62 -13.53
C PHE A 102 -0.60 8.29 -14.91
N TYR A 103 0.58 8.55 -15.46
CA TYR A 103 0.75 9.10 -16.80
C TYR A 103 0.19 8.22 -17.93
N LYS A 104 -0.06 6.94 -17.68
CA LYS A 104 -0.70 6.00 -18.60
C LYS A 104 -2.22 5.92 -18.43
N LEU A 105 -2.74 6.41 -17.30
CA LEU A 105 -4.13 6.29 -16.88
C LEU A 105 -4.97 7.53 -17.19
N TYR A 106 -4.32 8.60 -17.63
CA TYR A 106 -4.96 9.88 -17.99
C TYR A 106 -4.46 10.37 -19.34
N ASN A 107 -5.32 11.06 -20.09
CA ASN A 107 -4.88 11.72 -21.32
C ASN A 107 -3.81 12.80 -21.01
N LYS A 108 -2.97 13.11 -21.99
CA LYS A 108 -1.81 14.00 -21.79
C LYS A 108 -2.19 15.38 -21.25
N GLN A 109 -3.32 15.94 -21.71
CA GLN A 109 -3.75 17.30 -21.31
C GLN A 109 -4.23 17.30 -19.85
N ASN A 110 -5.02 16.33 -19.44
CA ASN A 110 -5.51 16.20 -18.07
C ASN A 110 -4.38 15.83 -17.12
N TYR A 111 -3.51 14.91 -17.51
CA TYR A 111 -2.32 14.57 -16.71
C TYR A 111 -1.43 15.80 -16.47
N ALA A 112 -1.24 16.66 -17.49
CA ALA A 112 -0.45 17.88 -17.35
C ALA A 112 -1.07 18.89 -16.35
N LYS A 113 -2.40 18.92 -16.22
CA LYS A 113 -3.11 19.70 -15.20
C LYS A 113 -3.00 19.07 -13.83
N ILE A 114 -3.27 17.74 -13.74
CA ILE A 114 -3.25 16.98 -12.48
C ILE A 114 -1.90 17.11 -11.77
N ARG A 115 -0.80 16.91 -12.49
CA ARG A 115 0.57 16.92 -11.90
C ARG A 115 0.98 18.26 -11.26
N LYS A 116 0.27 19.35 -11.56
CA LYS A 116 0.51 20.67 -10.97
C LYS A 116 -0.21 20.85 -9.64
N ASP A 117 -1.26 20.10 -9.40
CA ASP A 117 -2.06 20.13 -8.18
C ASP A 117 -1.57 19.04 -7.23
N LYS A 118 -0.81 19.43 -6.22
CA LYS A 118 -0.20 18.53 -5.24
C LYS A 118 -1.23 17.77 -4.41
N TYR A 119 -2.33 18.41 -4.06
CA TYR A 119 -3.43 17.78 -3.34
C TYR A 119 -4.07 16.71 -4.21
N LYS A 120 -4.43 17.05 -5.44
CA LYS A 120 -5.03 16.11 -6.39
C LYS A 120 -4.13 14.92 -6.68
N THR A 121 -2.80 15.13 -6.86
CA THR A 121 -1.86 14.04 -7.08
C THR A 121 -1.80 13.07 -5.91
N HIS A 122 -1.89 13.57 -4.68
CA HIS A 122 -1.89 12.75 -3.48
C HIS A 122 -3.17 11.90 -3.32
N PHE A 123 -4.33 12.39 -3.75
CA PHE A 123 -5.60 11.65 -3.69
C PHE A 123 -5.92 10.86 -4.96
N LEU A 124 -5.07 10.92 -5.98
CA LEU A 124 -5.31 10.28 -7.27
C LEU A 124 -5.42 8.75 -7.18
N TYR A 125 -4.83 8.16 -6.16
CA TYR A 125 -4.95 6.72 -5.87
C TYR A 125 -6.38 6.25 -5.64
N LEU A 126 -7.25 7.12 -5.14
CA LEU A 126 -8.63 6.80 -4.77
C LEU A 126 -9.63 7.17 -5.87
N MET A 127 -9.15 7.69 -7.00
CA MET A 127 -9.98 8.17 -8.10
C MET A 127 -10.03 7.16 -9.24
N ALA A 128 -11.15 7.16 -9.97
CA ALA A 128 -11.26 6.41 -11.22
C ALA A 128 -10.32 7.01 -12.28
N SER A 129 -9.66 6.15 -13.05
CA SER A 129 -8.81 6.53 -14.16
C SER A 129 -9.66 6.80 -15.43
N GLU A 130 -9.13 7.61 -16.35
CA GLU A 130 -9.75 7.85 -17.66
C GLU A 130 -9.49 6.71 -18.64
N ILE A 131 -8.35 6.05 -18.49
CA ILE A 131 -7.86 4.98 -19.34
C ILE A 131 -7.62 3.76 -18.48
N SER A 132 -8.12 2.61 -18.89
CA SER A 132 -7.86 1.34 -18.20
C SER A 132 -6.37 1.00 -18.22
N GLY A 133 -5.85 0.51 -17.10
CA GLY A 133 -4.44 0.17 -16.97
C GLY A 133 -4.14 -0.81 -15.85
N GLU A 134 -2.86 -0.91 -15.47
CA GLU A 134 -2.39 -1.85 -14.45
C GLU A 134 -2.86 -1.47 -13.04
N TYR A 135 -3.10 -0.19 -12.78
CA TYR A 135 -3.61 0.31 -11.51
C TYR A 135 -5.10 0.67 -11.64
N ASP A 136 -5.92 0.11 -10.75
CA ASP A 136 -7.35 0.42 -10.65
C ASP A 136 -7.80 0.16 -9.21
N PHE A 137 -8.04 1.24 -8.46
CA PHE A 137 -8.43 1.18 -7.05
C PHE A 137 -9.70 0.35 -6.82
N PHE A 138 -10.72 0.57 -7.65
CA PHE A 138 -12.01 -0.10 -7.49
C PHE A 138 -11.91 -1.60 -7.77
N ASN A 139 -11.14 -1.98 -8.78
CA ASN A 139 -10.85 -3.38 -9.06
C ASN A 139 -10.08 -4.06 -7.92
N PHE A 140 -9.14 -3.36 -7.28
CA PHE A 140 -8.38 -3.94 -6.16
C PHE A 140 -9.23 -4.13 -4.90
N THR A 141 -10.21 -3.25 -4.67
CA THR A 141 -10.99 -3.26 -3.42
C THR A 141 -12.29 -4.04 -3.51
N ILE A 142 -12.91 -4.12 -4.69
CA ILE A 142 -14.24 -4.71 -4.87
C ILE A 142 -14.19 -6.07 -5.57
N ALA A 143 -13.23 -6.31 -6.49
CA ALA A 143 -13.18 -7.57 -7.23
C ALA A 143 -12.59 -8.72 -6.39
N SER A 144 -13.30 -9.86 -6.34
CA SER A 144 -13.03 -10.98 -5.45
C SER A 144 -11.73 -11.77 -5.68
N ASN A 145 -11.09 -11.65 -6.87
CA ASN A 145 -9.97 -12.53 -7.27
C ASN A 145 -8.72 -11.80 -7.76
N PHE A 146 -8.45 -10.58 -7.31
CA PHE A 146 -7.74 -9.68 -8.20
C PHE A 146 -6.28 -9.36 -7.86
N LEU A 147 -5.88 -9.38 -6.59
CA LEU A 147 -4.54 -8.90 -6.20
C LEU A 147 -3.42 -9.82 -6.66
N GLU A 148 -3.62 -11.13 -6.66
CA GLU A 148 -2.58 -12.10 -7.02
C GLU A 148 -2.41 -12.24 -8.55
N ASN A 149 -3.49 -12.19 -9.31
CA ASN A 149 -3.48 -12.46 -10.75
C ASN A 149 -2.87 -11.34 -11.62
N LYS A 150 -2.68 -10.13 -11.10
CA LYS A 150 -2.08 -9.00 -11.83
C LYS A 150 -0.57 -8.84 -11.68
N ILE A 151 0.04 -9.51 -10.72
CA ILE A 151 1.48 -9.38 -10.43
C ILE A 151 2.30 -10.45 -11.14
N ILE A 152 1.67 -11.54 -11.55
CA ILE A 152 2.32 -12.71 -12.17
C ILE A 152 2.45 -12.57 -13.71
N ARG A 153 2.27 -11.35 -14.26
CA ARG A 153 2.52 -11.08 -15.70
C ARG A 153 3.75 -10.23 -15.92
#